data_faf6a204fcac181e7358a3ef0ddb5fe6
#
_entry.id   faf6a204fcac181e7358a3ef0ddb5fe6
#
_cell.length_a   1.000
_cell.length_b   1.000
_cell.length_c   1.000
_cell.angle_alpha   90.00
_cell.angle_beta   90.00
_cell.angle_gamma   90.00
#
_symmetry.space_group_name_H-M   'P 1'
#
loop_
_entity.id
_entity.type
_entity.pdbx_description
1 polymer ?
#
loop_
_entity_poly.entity_id
_entity_poly.type
_entity_poly.pdbx_seq_one_letter_code
_entity_poly.pdbx_strand_id
1 'polypeptide(L)'
;MSFFQTGPPSKIHFTVVKRLPHSSFGRAPCHERRSCAPEFHPRSFHLLLFNSLPPVIRDTMSATGSWLHVSPPSPMSGALVWLAATALVLWYVYFRLTRRRLYELAAKIPGFEGFPLIGSAHVLVAYGQIGIIEEQKYKINDNSDISLQIILSSYSHIDKAPEYKFFEPWLGDGLLISTGEKWRAHRKIIAPTFHLNVLKSFMTLFNANCRFTVEKMRVERNEEFDVHHYMSACTVEILLETAMGVDKKTQKASGFDYAMAVMKMCEILHLRHTKLWLRPDFIFGLTGLAKEQIRHLKFIHSLTENVIKEKKEAYRTRKDGLIDVNQNSELKELENGFATEKTEVVKGSSFGQSAGLTDDLDVDDVGQKKRQAFLDLLVECTEIENVLSDKEMREQVDTIMFEGHDTTAAASSFFLCVMGARPDVQEKVVEELETIFGDSDRPVTFEDTLEMKYMERCIMETLRLYPPVPMIARQIRQETKLESMNAVLPANSTVIIGTFKLHRNSTIYPNPDEFNPDNFLPEVTSTRHYYAFVPFSAGPRSCVGRKYAMLKLKVLLATVLRTFKVHSRTKEREWRLQGDIILKRKDGFNISLEPRKMKTKTT
;
A
#
# COMPACT_ATOMS: atom_id res chain seq x y z
N MET A 1 18.33 28.18 -39.19
CA MET A 1 19.79 28.12 -39.24
C MET A 1 20.27 27.10 -38.25
N SER A 2 20.80 26.13 -38.80
CA SER A 2 21.81 25.05 -38.71
C SER A 2 21.48 23.99 -37.64
N PHE A 3 21.05 22.84 -38.08
CA PHE A 3 21.74 21.59 -38.45
C PHE A 3 22.78 21.10 -37.43
N PHE A 4 22.48 19.97 -36.78
CA PHE A 4 23.43 18.86 -36.68
C PHE A 4 22.66 17.52 -36.58
N GLN A 5 22.92 16.68 -37.57
CA GLN A 5 22.57 15.27 -37.65
C GLN A 5 23.54 14.48 -36.77
N THR A 6 23.05 13.43 -36.09
CA THR A 6 23.89 12.34 -35.60
C THR A 6 23.27 11.02 -35.99
N GLY A 7 24.10 10.15 -36.55
CA GLY A 7 23.78 8.84 -37.11
C GLY A 7 23.47 7.76 -36.05
N PRO A 8 23.13 6.53 -36.51
CA PRO A 8 22.50 5.49 -35.72
C PRO A 8 23.51 4.66 -34.88
N PRO A 9 23.04 4.08 -33.76
CA PRO A 9 23.88 3.23 -32.89
C PRO A 9 24.02 1.82 -33.47
N SER A 10 25.24 1.30 -33.35
CA SER A 10 25.74 -0.01 -33.74
C SER A 10 25.02 -1.19 -33.08
N LYS A 11 24.75 -2.22 -33.87
CA LYS A 11 24.19 -3.51 -33.50
C LYS A 11 25.15 -4.31 -32.60
N ILE A 12 24.66 -4.77 -31.47
CA ILE A 12 25.32 -5.80 -30.67
C ILE A 12 24.72 -7.14 -31.06
N HIS A 13 25.56 -8.06 -31.56
CA HIS A 13 25.20 -9.43 -31.87
C HIS A 13 25.19 -10.29 -30.62
N PHE A 14 24.07 -10.96 -30.36
CA PHE A 14 23.98 -12.05 -29.40
C PHE A 14 24.23 -13.38 -30.10
N THR A 15 25.22 -14.13 -29.63
CA THR A 15 25.51 -15.48 -30.08
C THR A 15 24.64 -16.47 -29.30
N VAL A 16 23.80 -17.19 -30.03
CA VAL A 16 22.94 -18.27 -29.50
C VAL A 16 23.79 -19.53 -29.34
N VAL A 17 23.91 -20.06 -28.12
CA VAL A 17 24.48 -21.37 -27.86
C VAL A 17 23.36 -22.43 -27.96
N LYS A 18 23.51 -23.34 -28.94
CA LYS A 18 22.60 -24.46 -29.18
C LYS A 18 22.70 -25.52 -28.08
N ARG A 19 21.56 -25.98 -27.61
CA ARG A 19 21.40 -27.22 -26.85
C ARG A 19 21.73 -28.45 -27.69
N LEU A 20 22.42 -29.43 -27.13
CA LEU A 20 22.53 -30.78 -27.61
C LEU A 20 21.68 -31.75 -26.75
N PRO A 21 21.22 -32.89 -27.30
CA PRO A 21 20.09 -33.63 -26.76
C PRO A 21 20.48 -34.78 -25.80
N HIS A 22 19.47 -35.23 -25.07
CA HIS A 22 19.48 -36.39 -24.16
C HIS A 22 19.96 -37.69 -24.80
N SER A 23 20.74 -38.45 -24.04
CA SER A 23 20.78 -39.90 -24.17
C SER A 23 20.70 -40.58 -22.80
N SER A 24 19.83 -41.54 -22.76
CA SER A 24 19.52 -42.48 -21.68
C SER A 24 20.67 -43.43 -21.35
N PHE A 25 20.83 -43.80 -20.08
CA PHE A 25 21.18 -45.15 -19.59
C PHE A 25 21.34 -45.11 -18.07
N GLY A 26 20.61 -45.91 -17.33
CA GLY A 26 21.02 -47.17 -16.76
C GLY A 26 21.06 -47.08 -15.23
N ARG A 27 20.15 -47.75 -14.53
CA ARG A 27 20.18 -48.02 -13.07
C ARG A 27 21.22 -49.08 -12.74
N ALA A 28 21.96 -48.91 -11.62
CA ALA A 28 22.35 -49.98 -10.68
C ALA A 28 23.08 -49.40 -9.44
N PRO A 29 23.30 -50.15 -8.33
CA PRO A 29 22.98 -49.71 -6.99
C PRO A 29 24.16 -49.43 -6.03
N CYS A 30 23.81 -48.98 -4.83
CA CYS A 30 24.58 -48.75 -3.61
C CYS A 30 25.93 -49.44 -3.43
N HIS A 31 26.94 -48.68 -2.97
CA HIS A 31 27.80 -49.11 -1.85
C HIS A 31 28.40 -47.90 -1.12
N GLU A 32 28.47 -48.03 0.20
CA GLU A 32 29.08 -47.14 1.18
C GLU A 32 30.53 -46.77 0.85
N ARG A 33 30.95 -45.53 1.12
CA ARG A 33 32.23 -45.23 1.80
C ARG A 33 32.34 -43.76 2.23
N ARG A 34 32.51 -43.59 3.51
CA ARG A 34 33.31 -42.64 4.33
C ARG A 34 33.92 -41.42 3.67
N SER A 35 33.61 -40.31 4.31
CA SER A 35 34.41 -39.12 4.67
C SER A 35 35.71 -38.84 3.90
N CYS A 36 35.76 -37.70 3.23
CA CYS A 36 36.96 -36.84 3.14
C CYS A 36 36.48 -35.39 2.95
N ALA A 37 36.67 -34.57 3.97
CA ALA A 37 36.58 -33.11 3.86
C ALA A 37 37.88 -32.60 3.19
N PRO A 38 37.83 -31.69 2.22
CA PRO A 38 39.04 -31.02 1.75
C PRO A 38 39.36 -29.85 2.68
N GLU A 39 40.57 -29.87 3.22
CA GLU A 39 41.20 -28.75 3.92
C GLU A 39 41.32 -27.55 2.97
N PHE A 40 40.72 -26.44 3.35
CA PHE A 40 40.84 -25.17 2.63
C PHE A 40 42.17 -24.49 3.00
N HIS A 41 43.09 -24.40 2.06
CA HIS A 41 44.34 -23.67 2.19
C HIS A 41 44.11 -22.16 1.85
N PRO A 42 44.52 -21.19 2.68
CA PRO A 42 44.21 -19.75 2.53
C PRO A 42 44.80 -19.08 1.29
N ARG A 43 45.65 -19.73 0.54
CA ARG A 43 46.34 -19.11 -0.64
C ARG A 43 45.50 -19.09 -1.93
N SER A 44 44.38 -19.79 -1.99
CA SER A 44 43.55 -19.88 -3.21
C SER A 44 42.57 -18.71 -3.38
N PHE A 45 42.34 -17.90 -2.34
CA PHE A 45 41.37 -16.80 -2.38
C PHE A 45 41.92 -15.52 -3.09
N HIS A 46 43.24 -15.34 -3.08
CA HIS A 46 43.87 -14.18 -3.75
C HIS A 46 43.94 -14.29 -5.27
N LEU A 47 43.96 -15.47 -5.83
CA LEU A 47 44.05 -15.66 -7.30
C LEU A 47 42.69 -15.54 -8.01
N LEU A 48 41.60 -15.81 -7.33
CA LEU A 48 40.24 -15.71 -7.91
C LEU A 48 39.73 -14.28 -7.98
N LEU A 49 40.13 -13.42 -7.05
CA LEU A 49 39.77 -11.98 -7.07
C LEU A 49 40.53 -11.20 -8.14
N PHE A 50 41.76 -11.63 -8.48
CA PHE A 50 42.59 -10.93 -9.47
C PHE A 50 42.14 -11.15 -10.92
N ASN A 51 41.46 -12.26 -11.19
CA ASN A 51 40.99 -12.61 -12.54
C ASN A 51 39.62 -12.04 -12.92
N SER A 52 38.91 -11.40 -11.99
CA SER A 52 37.58 -10.80 -12.22
C SER A 52 37.60 -9.29 -12.45
N LEU A 53 38.75 -8.64 -12.45
CA LEU A 53 38.86 -7.20 -12.70
C LEU A 53 38.95 -6.89 -14.21
N PRO A 54 38.31 -5.80 -14.67
CA PRO A 54 38.40 -5.36 -16.06
C PRO A 54 39.85 -5.09 -16.50
N PRO A 55 40.22 -5.32 -17.78
CA PRO A 55 41.62 -5.19 -18.27
C PRO A 55 42.27 -3.84 -17.98
N VAL A 56 41.49 -2.75 -18.01
CA VAL A 56 41.98 -1.38 -17.75
C VAL A 56 42.51 -1.20 -16.32
N ILE A 57 42.04 -1.97 -15.34
CA ILE A 57 42.53 -1.89 -13.96
C ILE A 57 43.76 -2.78 -13.79
N ARG A 58 43.90 -3.82 -14.56
CA ARG A 58 45.03 -4.74 -14.52
C ARG A 58 46.31 -4.12 -15.08
N ASP A 59 46.19 -3.32 -16.12
CA ASP A 59 47.35 -2.64 -16.78
C ASP A 59 47.86 -1.44 -15.97
N THR A 60 47.00 -0.76 -15.21
CA THR A 60 47.46 0.33 -14.31
C THR A 60 48.16 -0.21 -13.05
N MET A 61 47.93 -1.43 -12.63
CA MET A 61 48.60 -2.04 -11.48
C MET A 61 49.97 -2.65 -11.85
N SER A 62 50.22 -2.97 -13.12
CA SER A 62 51.51 -3.51 -13.58
C SER A 62 52.53 -2.44 -13.99
N ALA A 63 52.09 -1.19 -14.25
CA ALA A 63 52.96 -0.10 -14.71
C ALA A 63 53.60 0.73 -13.58
N THR A 64 53.14 0.57 -12.34
CA THR A 64 53.74 1.26 -11.19
C THR A 64 54.44 0.25 -10.27
N GLY A 65 55.60 -0.19 -10.67
CA GLY A 65 56.50 -1.02 -9.86
C GLY A 65 57.14 -0.27 -8.68
N SER A 66 56.51 0.75 -8.14
CA SER A 66 56.84 1.37 -6.87
C SER A 66 55.92 0.86 -5.79
N TRP A 67 56.38 -0.08 -5.01
CA TRP A 67 55.79 -0.41 -3.73
C TRP A 67 55.62 0.90 -2.98
N LEU A 68 54.39 1.27 -2.68
CA LEU A 68 54.12 2.32 -1.71
C LEU A 68 54.92 1.96 -0.46
N HIS A 69 56.04 2.67 -0.24
CA HIS A 69 56.70 2.74 1.04
C HIS A 69 55.67 3.36 2.01
N VAL A 70 54.80 2.51 2.58
CA VAL A 70 54.03 2.86 3.75
C VAL A 70 55.07 3.02 4.83
N SER A 71 55.52 4.26 5.06
CA SER A 71 56.30 4.59 6.23
C SER A 71 55.60 3.96 7.46
N PRO A 72 56.36 3.32 8.36
CA PRO A 72 55.76 2.72 9.55
C PRO A 72 54.90 3.80 10.24
N PRO A 73 53.66 3.47 10.61
CA PRO A 73 52.76 4.44 11.23
C PRO A 73 53.46 5.05 12.44
N SER A 74 53.43 6.37 12.55
CA SER A 74 53.99 7.04 13.72
C SER A 74 53.42 6.41 14.99
N PRO A 75 54.16 6.32 16.10
CA PRO A 75 53.66 5.69 17.33
C PRO A 75 52.31 6.26 17.78
N MET A 76 51.99 7.52 17.46
CA MET A 76 50.68 8.15 17.69
C MET A 76 49.60 7.60 16.77
N SER A 77 49.88 7.35 15.48
CA SER A 77 48.87 6.74 14.57
C SER A 77 48.62 5.28 14.91
N GLY A 78 49.63 4.53 15.35
CA GLY A 78 49.44 3.18 15.88
C GLY A 78 48.56 3.15 17.12
N ALA A 79 48.80 4.04 18.09
CA ALA A 79 47.97 4.14 19.30
C ALA A 79 46.50 4.48 18.98
N LEU A 80 46.23 5.39 18.03
CA LEU A 80 44.88 5.73 17.59
C LEU A 80 44.17 4.55 16.94
N VAL A 81 44.85 3.76 16.13
CA VAL A 81 44.29 2.54 15.53
C VAL A 81 43.94 1.50 16.60
N TRP A 82 44.83 1.28 17.59
CA TRP A 82 44.53 0.38 18.72
C TRP A 82 43.37 0.87 19.58
N LEU A 83 43.29 2.16 19.87
CA LEU A 83 42.16 2.74 20.61
C LEU A 83 40.85 2.58 19.83
N ALA A 84 40.84 2.83 18.52
CA ALA A 84 39.65 2.63 17.68
C ALA A 84 39.25 1.14 17.62
N ALA A 85 40.20 0.23 17.47
CA ALA A 85 39.94 -1.19 17.48
C ALA A 85 39.37 -1.66 18.84
N THR A 86 39.96 -1.21 19.94
CA THR A 86 39.48 -1.50 21.30
C THR A 86 38.06 -0.95 21.51
N ALA A 87 37.80 0.29 21.08
CA ALA A 87 36.47 0.91 21.17
C ALA A 87 35.43 0.12 20.35
N LEU A 88 35.81 -0.34 19.14
CA LEU A 88 34.92 -1.21 18.31
C LEU A 88 34.64 -2.53 18.98
N VAL A 89 35.65 -3.18 19.58
CA VAL A 89 35.44 -4.45 20.30
C VAL A 89 34.56 -4.24 21.53
N LEU A 90 34.83 -3.20 22.34
CA LEU A 90 34.00 -2.87 23.50
C LEU A 90 32.57 -2.54 23.09
N TRP A 91 32.39 -1.77 22.02
CA TRP A 91 31.09 -1.47 21.46
C TRP A 91 30.37 -2.75 20.99
N TYR A 92 31.08 -3.66 20.31
CA TYR A 92 30.49 -4.93 19.87
C TYR A 92 30.09 -5.81 21.04
N VAL A 93 30.92 -5.93 22.07
CA VAL A 93 30.60 -6.68 23.29
C VAL A 93 29.39 -6.07 23.98
N TYR A 94 29.38 -4.75 24.18
CA TYR A 94 28.23 -4.02 24.72
C TYR A 94 26.96 -4.28 23.91
N PHE A 95 27.07 -4.17 22.58
CA PHE A 95 25.98 -4.43 21.64
C PHE A 95 25.43 -5.85 21.80
N ARG A 96 26.30 -6.86 21.94
CA ARG A 96 25.90 -8.27 22.12
C ARG A 96 25.26 -8.51 23.48
N LEU A 97 25.82 -7.95 24.54
CA LEU A 97 25.31 -8.13 25.89
C LEU A 97 23.93 -7.47 26.08
N THR A 98 23.76 -6.24 25.59
CA THR A 98 22.49 -5.53 25.69
C THR A 98 21.36 -6.15 24.87
N ARG A 99 21.72 -6.91 23.82
CA ARG A 99 20.74 -7.59 22.95
C ARG A 99 20.70 -9.11 23.14
N ARG A 100 21.36 -9.63 24.18
CA ARG A 100 21.43 -11.08 24.43
C ARG A 100 20.03 -11.70 24.45
N ARG A 101 19.11 -11.14 25.24
CA ARG A 101 17.73 -11.63 25.35
C ARG A 101 16.99 -11.63 24.00
N LEU A 102 17.16 -10.58 23.20
CA LEU A 102 16.59 -10.50 21.86
C LEU A 102 17.10 -11.64 20.96
N TYR A 103 18.41 -11.88 20.98
CA TYR A 103 18.98 -12.98 20.17
C TYR A 103 18.56 -14.37 20.66
N GLU A 104 18.48 -14.58 21.98
CA GLU A 104 18.01 -15.83 22.57
C GLU A 104 16.56 -16.16 22.18
N LEU A 105 15.67 -15.16 22.14
CA LEU A 105 14.29 -15.33 21.74
C LEU A 105 14.15 -15.45 20.22
N ALA A 106 14.86 -14.62 19.46
CA ALA A 106 14.83 -14.65 18.00
C ALA A 106 15.36 -15.97 17.42
N ALA A 107 16.35 -16.60 18.05
CA ALA A 107 16.88 -17.90 17.64
C ALA A 107 15.85 -19.04 17.71
N LYS A 108 14.77 -18.88 18.46
CA LYS A 108 13.67 -19.85 18.56
C LYS A 108 12.61 -19.65 17.48
N ILE A 109 12.65 -18.53 16.76
CA ILE A 109 11.72 -18.23 15.68
C ILE A 109 12.32 -18.77 14.39
N PRO A 110 11.61 -19.64 13.63
CA PRO A 110 12.09 -20.13 12.36
C PRO A 110 12.40 -18.98 11.39
N GLY A 111 13.58 -18.98 10.78
CA GLY A 111 13.97 -17.90 9.88
C GLY A 111 15.35 -18.10 9.24
N PHE A 112 15.81 -17.06 8.53
CA PHE A 112 17.14 -17.04 7.93
C PHE A 112 18.22 -16.88 8.99
N GLU A 113 19.33 -17.60 8.84
CA GLU A 113 20.54 -17.32 9.58
C GLU A 113 21.06 -15.92 9.20
N GLY A 114 21.20 -15.07 10.18
CA GLY A 114 21.66 -13.69 10.01
C GLY A 114 23.14 -13.52 10.31
N PHE A 115 23.81 -12.60 9.60
CA PHE A 115 25.18 -12.19 9.96
C PHE A 115 25.21 -11.44 11.30
N PRO A 116 26.35 -11.49 12.03
CA PRO A 116 26.41 -11.01 13.42
C PRO A 116 25.95 -9.56 13.66
N LEU A 117 26.14 -8.65 12.74
CA LEU A 117 25.81 -7.22 12.89
C LEU A 117 24.60 -6.80 12.04
N ILE A 118 24.51 -7.33 10.84
CA ILE A 118 23.50 -6.94 9.86
C ILE A 118 22.29 -7.88 9.82
N GLY A 119 22.34 -8.97 10.59
CA GLY A 119 21.26 -9.96 10.59
C GLY A 119 20.98 -10.47 9.19
N SER A 120 19.72 -10.61 8.84
CA SER A 120 19.25 -11.03 7.51
C SER A 120 19.10 -9.84 6.53
N ALA A 121 19.64 -8.67 6.81
CA ALA A 121 19.55 -7.50 5.92
C ALA A 121 20.17 -7.73 4.55
N HIS A 122 21.16 -8.63 4.43
CA HIS A 122 21.74 -9.05 3.15
C HIS A 122 20.70 -9.65 2.21
N VAL A 123 19.69 -10.34 2.75
CA VAL A 123 18.57 -10.91 1.97
C VAL A 123 17.75 -9.76 1.36
N LEU A 124 17.45 -8.71 2.14
CA LEU A 124 16.72 -7.53 1.66
C LEU A 124 17.48 -6.79 0.55
N VAL A 125 18.82 -6.78 0.62
CA VAL A 125 19.68 -6.14 -0.39
C VAL A 125 19.82 -6.98 -1.64
N ALA A 126 19.96 -8.31 -1.50
CA ALA A 126 20.20 -9.23 -2.62
C ALA A 126 18.98 -9.40 -3.53
N TYR A 127 17.79 -9.46 -2.94
CA TYR A 127 16.56 -9.76 -3.70
C TYR A 127 15.82 -8.53 -4.22
N GLY A 128 16.20 -7.32 -3.81
CA GLY A 128 15.59 -6.09 -4.30
C GLY A 128 14.07 -6.02 -4.06
N GLN A 129 13.39 -5.20 -4.87
CA GLN A 129 11.96 -4.89 -4.68
C GLN A 129 11.00 -6.07 -4.95
N ILE A 130 11.36 -6.96 -5.88
CA ILE A 130 10.48 -8.05 -6.35
C ILE A 130 10.75 -9.35 -5.59
N GLY A 131 12.02 -9.67 -5.30
CA GLY A 131 12.41 -10.91 -4.67
C GLY A 131 11.90 -11.11 -3.25
N ILE A 132 11.69 -10.04 -2.49
CA ILE A 132 11.11 -10.12 -1.14
C ILE A 132 9.66 -10.64 -1.19
N ILE A 133 8.94 -10.30 -2.25
CA ILE A 133 7.54 -10.73 -2.43
C ILE A 133 7.49 -12.15 -2.99
N GLU A 134 8.38 -12.54 -3.90
CA GLU A 134 8.36 -13.83 -4.59
C GLU A 134 9.05 -14.96 -3.84
N GLU A 135 10.17 -14.70 -3.14
CA GLU A 135 10.99 -15.75 -2.52
C GLU A 135 10.72 -16.06 -1.05
N GLN A 136 9.73 -15.44 -0.42
CA GLN A 136 9.30 -15.92 0.90
C GLN A 136 8.62 -17.30 0.80
N LYS A 137 9.32 -18.29 0.22
CA LYS A 137 8.98 -19.71 0.25
C LYS A 137 9.16 -20.35 1.64
N TYR A 138 9.15 -19.50 2.71
CA TYR A 138 9.11 -20.05 4.04
C TYR A 138 7.72 -20.62 4.28
N LYS A 139 7.68 -21.82 4.82
CA LYS A 139 6.49 -22.44 5.37
C LYS A 139 5.86 -21.44 6.33
N ILE A 140 4.84 -20.74 5.87
CA ILE A 140 3.89 -20.11 6.77
C ILE A 140 3.32 -21.29 7.54
N ASN A 141 3.55 -21.34 8.84
CA ASN A 141 2.93 -22.38 9.67
C ASN A 141 1.41 -22.30 9.49
N ASP A 142 0.75 -23.44 9.50
CA ASP A 142 -0.69 -23.58 9.30
C ASP A 142 -1.55 -22.70 10.24
N ASN A 143 -0.94 -22.14 11.30
CA ASN A 143 -1.56 -21.26 12.30
C ASN A 143 -1.07 -19.81 12.25
N SER A 144 -0.67 -19.30 11.08
CA SER A 144 -0.19 -17.91 10.91
C SER A 144 -1.27 -16.86 11.22
N ASP A 145 -2.53 -17.17 10.93
CA ASP A 145 -3.70 -16.35 11.18
C ASP A 145 -3.99 -16.16 12.67
N ILE A 146 -3.81 -17.20 13.51
CA ILE A 146 -3.92 -17.10 14.97
C ILE A 146 -2.83 -16.19 15.54
N SER A 147 -1.59 -16.32 15.05
CA SER A 147 -0.50 -15.43 15.43
C SER A 147 -0.77 -13.98 15.06
N LEU A 148 -1.37 -13.75 13.88
CA LEU A 148 -1.80 -12.42 13.42
C LEU A 148 -2.90 -11.84 14.29
N GLN A 149 -3.85 -12.67 14.75
CA GLN A 149 -4.88 -12.25 15.67
C GLN A 149 -4.29 -11.64 16.93
N ILE A 150 -3.31 -12.32 17.56
CA ILE A 150 -2.66 -11.84 18.80
C ILE A 150 -2.07 -10.44 18.60
N ILE A 151 -1.48 -10.17 17.43
CA ILE A 151 -0.82 -8.89 17.12
C ILE A 151 -1.83 -7.83 16.73
N LEU A 152 -2.75 -8.14 15.81
CA LEU A 152 -3.64 -7.15 15.21
C LEU A 152 -4.83 -6.79 16.11
N SER A 153 -5.36 -7.73 16.91
CA SER A 153 -6.47 -7.45 17.83
C SER A 153 -6.05 -6.71 19.11
N SER A 154 -4.76 -6.67 19.40
CA SER A 154 -4.25 -6.13 20.65
C SER A 154 -4.26 -4.61 20.69
N TYR A 155 -4.84 -4.04 21.74
CA TYR A 155 -4.74 -2.62 22.08
C TYR A 155 -3.36 -2.21 22.63
N SER A 156 -2.50 -3.16 23.00
CA SER A 156 -1.13 -2.90 23.41
C SER A 156 -0.13 -2.89 22.26
N HIS A 157 -0.49 -3.47 21.08
CA HIS A 157 0.36 -3.56 19.90
C HIS A 157 -0.10 -2.62 18.77
N ILE A 158 -0.62 -1.44 19.15
CA ILE A 158 -1.09 -0.44 18.18
C ILE A 158 0.04 0.38 17.56
N ASP A 159 1.24 0.34 18.11
CA ASP A 159 2.35 1.17 17.65
C ASP A 159 2.87 0.72 16.29
N LYS A 160 3.07 1.69 15.41
CA LYS A 160 3.70 1.48 14.11
C LYS A 160 5.20 1.22 14.28
N ALA A 161 5.77 0.47 13.35
CA ALA A 161 7.21 0.23 13.33
C ALA A 161 8.00 1.54 13.16
N PRO A 162 9.25 1.63 13.67
CA PRO A 162 10.06 2.84 13.59
C PRO A 162 10.30 3.35 12.16
N GLU A 163 10.23 2.46 11.18
CA GLU A 163 10.40 2.80 9.77
C GLU A 163 9.32 3.75 9.23
N TYR A 164 8.15 3.80 9.86
CA TYR A 164 7.10 4.76 9.51
C TYR A 164 7.52 6.22 9.72
N LYS A 165 8.63 6.49 10.46
CA LYS A 165 9.20 7.83 10.59
C LYS A 165 9.53 8.51 9.25
N PHE A 166 9.79 7.73 8.19
CA PHE A 166 10.09 8.30 6.87
C PHE A 166 8.89 9.00 6.24
N PHE A 167 7.67 8.72 6.71
CA PHE A 167 6.46 9.44 6.33
C PHE A 167 6.26 10.76 7.09
N GLU A 168 6.97 10.96 8.21
CA GLU A 168 6.78 12.11 9.10
C GLU A 168 6.95 13.47 8.39
N PRO A 169 7.93 13.68 7.48
CA PRO A 169 8.02 14.92 6.72
C PRO A 169 6.80 15.22 5.85
N TRP A 170 6.01 14.21 5.49
CA TRP A 170 4.80 14.30 4.70
C TRP A 170 3.55 14.39 5.56
N LEU A 171 3.32 13.40 6.41
CA LEU A 171 2.07 13.17 7.13
C LEU A 171 2.09 13.69 8.57
N GLY A 172 3.22 14.29 9.00
CA GLY A 172 3.41 14.69 10.38
C GLY A 172 3.15 13.53 11.34
N ASP A 173 2.41 13.77 12.40
CA ASP A 173 1.97 12.76 13.38
C ASP A 173 0.46 12.46 13.21
N GLY A 174 0.02 12.33 11.94
CA GLY A 174 -1.35 12.00 11.56
C GLY A 174 -1.76 10.57 11.91
N LEU A 175 -3.01 10.21 11.62
CA LEU A 175 -3.63 8.94 12.04
C LEU A 175 -2.85 7.69 11.60
N LEU A 176 -2.15 7.72 10.46
CA LEU A 176 -1.33 6.60 9.99
C LEU A 176 -0.15 6.31 10.93
N ILE A 177 0.51 7.33 11.43
CA ILE A 177 1.80 7.24 12.11
C ILE A 177 1.65 7.33 13.63
N SER A 178 0.77 8.20 14.12
CA SER A 178 0.58 8.46 15.55
C SER A 178 0.36 7.18 16.36
N THR A 179 0.74 7.23 17.64
CA THR A 179 0.71 6.09 18.55
C THR A 179 0.04 6.47 19.88
N GLY A 180 -0.19 5.49 20.74
CA GLY A 180 -0.66 5.70 22.10
C GLY A 180 -1.99 6.45 22.19
N GLU A 181 -2.08 7.35 23.18
CA GLU A 181 -3.32 8.10 23.47
C GLU A 181 -3.68 9.10 22.37
N LYS A 182 -2.68 9.75 21.72
CA LYS A 182 -2.92 10.66 20.60
C LYS A 182 -3.65 9.94 19.47
N TRP A 183 -3.18 8.75 19.08
CA TRP A 183 -3.85 7.96 18.08
C TRP A 183 -5.28 7.61 18.47
N ARG A 184 -5.51 7.18 19.74
CA ARG A 184 -6.86 6.82 20.22
C ARG A 184 -7.81 8.00 20.17
N ALA A 185 -7.35 9.18 20.61
CA ALA A 185 -8.14 10.41 20.57
C ALA A 185 -8.51 10.80 19.13
N HIS A 186 -7.54 10.85 18.22
CA HIS A 186 -7.78 11.20 16.82
C HIS A 186 -8.63 10.16 16.11
N ARG A 187 -8.40 8.85 16.35
CA ARG A 187 -9.24 7.78 15.81
C ARG A 187 -10.70 7.93 16.22
N LYS A 188 -10.96 8.26 17.50
CA LYS A 188 -12.31 8.48 18.01
C LYS A 188 -13.01 9.67 17.38
N ILE A 189 -12.29 10.73 17.06
CA ILE A 189 -12.82 11.91 16.35
C ILE A 189 -13.15 11.56 14.90
N ILE A 190 -12.23 10.87 14.20
CA ILE A 190 -12.30 10.67 12.75
C ILE A 190 -13.27 9.55 12.35
N ALA A 191 -13.33 8.44 13.10
CA ALA A 191 -14.10 7.26 12.72
C ALA A 191 -15.59 7.54 12.40
N PRO A 192 -16.32 8.38 13.15
CA PRO A 192 -17.73 8.70 12.86
C PRO A 192 -17.97 9.34 11.49
N THR A 193 -16.96 10.01 10.90
CA THR A 193 -17.09 10.65 9.57
C THR A 193 -17.17 9.64 8.42
N PHE A 194 -16.78 8.39 8.67
CA PHE A 194 -16.87 7.27 7.73
C PHE A 194 -18.04 6.33 8.01
N HIS A 195 -19.00 6.77 8.83
CA HIS A 195 -20.22 6.00 9.08
C HIS A 195 -21.13 5.97 7.84
N LEU A 196 -21.86 4.87 7.61
CA LEU A 196 -22.68 4.65 6.41
C LEU A 196 -23.66 5.78 6.11
N ASN A 197 -24.27 6.42 7.12
CA ASN A 197 -25.21 7.51 6.90
C ASN A 197 -24.52 8.76 6.26
N VAL A 198 -23.26 9.04 6.62
CA VAL A 198 -22.47 10.07 5.94
C VAL A 198 -22.13 9.61 4.51
N LEU A 199 -21.71 8.35 4.35
CA LEU A 199 -21.30 7.83 3.05
C LEU A 199 -22.46 7.76 2.04
N LYS A 200 -23.70 7.50 2.49
CA LYS A 200 -24.88 7.54 1.64
C LYS A 200 -25.09 8.92 1.00
N SER A 201 -24.81 10.02 1.72
CA SER A 201 -24.92 11.37 1.17
C SER A 201 -23.91 11.65 0.05
N PHE A 202 -22.82 10.89 -0.03
CA PHE A 202 -21.80 11.04 -1.06
C PHE A 202 -22.12 10.35 -2.39
N MET A 203 -23.19 9.55 -2.45
CA MET A 203 -23.52 8.76 -3.65
C MET A 203 -23.68 9.62 -4.91
N THR A 204 -24.28 10.80 -4.80
CA THR A 204 -24.42 11.73 -5.93
C THR A 204 -23.06 12.20 -6.45
N LEU A 205 -22.13 12.55 -5.54
CA LEU A 205 -20.78 12.97 -5.89
C LEU A 205 -19.95 11.83 -6.48
N PHE A 206 -20.07 10.62 -5.93
CA PHE A 206 -19.46 9.43 -6.52
C PHE A 206 -19.88 9.23 -7.98
N ASN A 207 -21.18 9.24 -8.23
CA ASN A 207 -21.72 9.07 -9.57
C ASN A 207 -21.26 10.16 -10.53
N ALA A 208 -21.30 11.43 -10.12
CA ALA A 208 -20.89 12.55 -10.96
C ALA A 208 -19.43 12.43 -11.40
N ASN A 209 -18.54 12.11 -10.46
CA ASN A 209 -17.11 11.95 -10.74
C ASN A 209 -16.80 10.73 -11.59
N CYS A 210 -17.46 9.60 -11.30
CA CYS A 210 -17.28 8.37 -12.07
C CYS A 210 -17.74 8.54 -13.51
N ARG A 211 -18.89 9.17 -13.74
CA ARG A 211 -19.39 9.47 -15.10
C ARG A 211 -18.46 10.43 -15.84
N PHE A 212 -17.98 11.49 -15.19
CA PHE A 212 -17.02 12.41 -15.77
C PHE A 212 -15.72 11.69 -16.20
N THR A 213 -15.23 10.78 -15.36
CA THR A 213 -14.05 9.95 -15.67
C THR A 213 -14.31 9.04 -16.87
N VAL A 214 -15.47 8.38 -16.91
CA VAL A 214 -15.88 7.52 -18.04
C VAL A 214 -15.95 8.33 -19.35
N GLU A 215 -16.50 9.55 -19.32
CA GLU A 215 -16.49 10.41 -20.51
C GLU A 215 -15.07 10.78 -20.96
N LYS A 216 -14.16 11.07 -20.04
CA LYS A 216 -12.74 11.27 -20.37
C LYS A 216 -12.10 10.03 -21.01
N MET A 217 -12.45 8.83 -20.54
CA MET A 217 -11.91 7.58 -21.06
C MET A 217 -12.43 7.24 -22.48
N ARG A 218 -13.50 7.90 -22.97
CA ARG A 218 -14.03 7.67 -24.33
C ARG A 218 -13.08 8.05 -25.45
N VAL A 219 -12.05 8.84 -25.18
CA VAL A 219 -11.02 9.20 -26.18
C VAL A 219 -10.05 8.05 -26.44
N GLU A 220 -9.89 7.13 -25.47
CA GLU A 220 -8.96 5.99 -25.53
C GLU A 220 -9.56 4.80 -26.31
N ARG A 221 -10.01 5.06 -27.54
CA ARG A 221 -10.72 4.07 -28.36
C ARG A 221 -9.74 3.04 -28.92
N ASN A 222 -9.89 1.78 -28.51
CA ASN A 222 -9.17 0.61 -29.04
C ASN A 222 -7.63 0.66 -28.92
N GLU A 223 -7.07 1.74 -28.39
CA GLU A 223 -5.65 1.82 -28.07
C GLU A 223 -5.38 1.35 -26.65
N GLU A 224 -4.19 0.83 -26.41
CA GLU A 224 -3.77 0.41 -25.09
C GLU A 224 -3.23 1.63 -24.32
N PHE A 225 -3.75 1.85 -23.12
CA PHE A 225 -3.35 2.98 -22.25
C PHE A 225 -3.27 2.54 -20.80
N ASP A 226 -2.54 3.30 -19.97
CA ASP A 226 -2.46 3.07 -18.53
C ASP A 226 -3.69 3.66 -17.83
N VAL A 227 -4.61 2.78 -17.42
CA VAL A 227 -5.85 3.18 -16.73
C VAL A 227 -5.61 3.80 -15.35
N HIS A 228 -4.45 3.56 -14.76
CA HIS A 228 -4.14 4.07 -13.42
C HIS A 228 -4.18 5.61 -13.33
N HIS A 229 -3.84 6.29 -14.41
CA HIS A 229 -3.91 7.75 -14.48
C HIS A 229 -5.35 8.26 -14.31
N TYR A 230 -6.31 7.62 -14.96
CA TYR A 230 -7.74 7.94 -14.83
C TYR A 230 -8.29 7.60 -13.45
N MET A 231 -7.91 6.41 -12.95
CA MET A 231 -8.36 5.97 -11.61
C MET A 231 -7.80 6.86 -10.51
N SER A 232 -6.53 7.26 -10.60
CA SER A 232 -5.89 8.16 -9.64
C SER A 232 -6.54 9.54 -9.64
N ALA A 233 -6.73 10.14 -10.81
CA ALA A 233 -7.41 11.43 -10.92
C ALA A 233 -8.84 11.37 -10.35
N CYS A 234 -9.63 10.35 -10.75
CA CYS A 234 -10.99 10.16 -10.27
C CYS A 234 -11.06 10.02 -8.74
N THR A 235 -10.17 9.22 -8.15
CA THR A 235 -10.20 8.97 -6.70
C THR A 235 -9.78 10.19 -5.88
N VAL A 236 -8.89 11.05 -6.40
CA VAL A 236 -8.55 12.34 -5.79
C VAL A 236 -9.75 13.29 -5.84
N GLU A 237 -10.37 13.45 -7.02
CA GLU A 237 -11.51 14.35 -7.20
C GLU A 237 -12.69 13.95 -6.29
N ILE A 238 -13.01 12.66 -6.24
CA ILE A 238 -14.03 12.15 -5.33
C ILE A 238 -13.70 12.51 -3.87
N LEU A 239 -12.45 12.35 -3.44
CA LEU A 239 -12.05 12.59 -2.07
C LEU A 239 -12.14 14.08 -1.70
N LEU A 240 -11.73 14.95 -2.62
CA LEU A 240 -11.82 16.40 -2.46
C LEU A 240 -13.27 16.87 -2.32
N GLU A 241 -14.18 16.36 -3.16
CA GLU A 241 -15.59 16.77 -3.09
C GLU A 241 -16.34 16.16 -1.89
N THR A 242 -16.03 14.93 -1.49
CA THR A 242 -16.76 14.23 -0.44
C THR A 242 -16.17 14.46 0.95
N ALA A 243 -14.97 13.98 1.22
CA ALA A 243 -14.36 14.08 2.55
C ALA A 243 -13.90 15.50 2.87
N MET A 244 -13.36 16.23 1.87
CA MET A 244 -12.90 17.61 2.07
C MET A 244 -13.98 18.65 1.82
N GLY A 245 -15.05 18.29 1.08
CA GLY A 245 -16.20 19.18 0.82
C GLY A 245 -15.82 20.42 0.01
N VAL A 246 -14.91 20.29 -0.96
CA VAL A 246 -14.44 21.37 -1.83
C VAL A 246 -15.11 21.28 -3.19
N ASP A 247 -15.66 22.37 -3.70
CA ASP A 247 -16.28 22.40 -5.03
C ASP A 247 -15.21 22.39 -6.13
N LYS A 248 -15.38 21.55 -7.15
CA LYS A 248 -14.52 21.49 -8.34
C LYS A 248 -14.29 22.82 -9.03
N LYS A 249 -15.29 23.70 -9.00
CA LYS A 249 -15.24 25.00 -9.67
C LYS A 249 -14.19 25.93 -9.07
N THR A 250 -13.80 25.68 -7.82
CA THR A 250 -12.82 26.50 -7.08
C THR A 250 -11.40 25.97 -7.18
N GLN A 251 -11.22 24.73 -7.64
CA GLN A 251 -9.91 24.10 -7.67
C GLN A 251 -9.02 24.58 -8.82
N LYS A 252 -7.86 25.15 -8.47
CA LYS A 252 -6.82 25.59 -9.41
C LYS A 252 -5.82 24.47 -9.77
N ALA A 253 -5.67 23.47 -8.93
CA ALA A 253 -4.73 22.36 -9.12
C ALA A 253 -5.48 21.11 -9.63
N SER A 254 -4.89 20.43 -10.61
CA SER A 254 -5.41 19.19 -11.15
C SER A 254 -5.25 18.05 -10.13
N GLY A 255 -6.30 17.26 -9.90
CA GLY A 255 -6.21 16.03 -9.10
C GLY A 255 -5.17 15.05 -9.64
N PHE A 256 -4.91 15.10 -10.94
CA PHE A 256 -3.86 14.33 -11.59
C PHE A 256 -2.45 14.72 -11.10
N ASP A 257 -2.16 16.03 -11.03
CA ASP A 257 -0.83 16.50 -10.60
C ASP A 257 -0.55 16.11 -9.14
N TYR A 258 -1.60 16.17 -8.29
CA TYR A 258 -1.52 15.68 -6.90
C TYR A 258 -1.20 14.18 -6.86
N ALA A 259 -1.93 13.37 -7.61
CA ALA A 259 -1.71 11.92 -7.67
C ALA A 259 -0.28 11.58 -8.14
N MET A 260 0.23 12.28 -9.16
CA MET A 260 1.60 12.10 -9.65
C MET A 260 2.66 12.48 -8.61
N ALA A 261 2.43 13.56 -7.84
CA ALA A 261 3.32 13.96 -6.76
C ALA A 261 3.34 12.88 -5.63
N VAL A 262 2.19 12.34 -5.27
CA VAL A 262 2.07 11.24 -4.30
C VAL A 262 2.79 9.98 -4.78
N MET A 263 2.62 9.60 -6.04
CA MET A 263 3.32 8.43 -6.61
C MET A 263 4.85 8.58 -6.50
N LYS A 264 5.38 9.78 -6.78
CA LYS A 264 6.81 10.07 -6.62
C LYS A 264 7.25 10.03 -5.17
N MET A 265 6.43 10.51 -4.25
CA MET A 265 6.70 10.40 -2.82
C MET A 265 6.76 8.94 -2.37
N CYS A 266 5.84 8.08 -2.82
CA CYS A 266 5.85 6.65 -2.52
C CYS A 266 7.13 5.97 -3.03
N GLU A 267 7.59 6.30 -4.25
CA GLU A 267 8.84 5.82 -4.82
C GLU A 267 10.05 6.21 -3.95
N ILE A 268 10.14 7.49 -3.56
CA ILE A 268 11.24 7.99 -2.71
C ILE A 268 11.23 7.27 -1.35
N LEU A 269 10.08 7.15 -0.72
CA LEU A 269 9.93 6.45 0.56
C LEU A 269 10.31 4.97 0.44
N HIS A 270 9.89 4.30 -0.63
CA HIS A 270 10.27 2.92 -0.90
C HIS A 270 11.80 2.77 -1.02
N LEU A 271 12.47 3.66 -1.75
CA LEU A 271 13.93 3.66 -1.85
C LEU A 271 14.61 3.87 -0.48
N ARG A 272 14.06 4.73 0.38
CA ARG A 272 14.55 4.91 1.76
C ARG A 272 14.35 3.68 2.63
N HIS A 273 13.29 2.90 2.42
CA HIS A 273 13.05 1.66 3.15
C HIS A 273 14.01 0.54 2.72
N THR A 274 14.27 0.42 1.43
CA THR A 274 15.01 -0.72 0.85
C THR A 274 16.51 -0.49 0.79
N LYS A 275 16.96 0.75 0.54
CA LYS A 275 18.39 1.08 0.46
C LYS A 275 18.92 1.56 1.81
N LEU A 276 19.66 0.70 2.51
CA LEU A 276 20.14 0.96 3.88
C LEU A 276 20.92 2.26 4.01
N TRP A 277 21.69 2.65 2.99
CA TRP A 277 22.48 3.90 3.01
C TRP A 277 21.63 5.17 2.86
N LEU A 278 20.38 5.07 2.40
CA LEU A 278 19.46 6.20 2.35
C LEU A 278 18.64 6.40 3.64
N ARG A 279 18.76 5.46 4.60
CA ARG A 279 18.03 5.55 5.88
C ARG A 279 18.53 6.68 6.80
N PRO A 280 19.86 6.94 6.93
CA PRO A 280 20.34 8.07 7.72
C PRO A 280 19.96 9.40 7.04
N ASP A 281 19.28 10.29 7.78
CA ASP A 281 18.76 11.55 7.24
C ASP A 281 19.84 12.46 6.69
N PHE A 282 21.05 12.46 7.32
CA PHE A 282 22.21 13.21 6.84
C PHE A 282 22.62 12.75 5.42
N ILE A 283 22.76 11.44 5.20
CA ILE A 283 23.16 10.90 3.88
C ILE A 283 22.05 11.17 2.85
N PHE A 284 20.80 10.93 3.24
CA PHE A 284 19.66 11.20 2.36
C PHE A 284 19.60 12.67 1.94
N GLY A 285 19.83 13.61 2.89
CA GLY A 285 19.82 15.05 2.64
C GLY A 285 20.83 15.53 1.59
N LEU A 286 21.92 14.77 1.37
CA LEU A 286 22.92 15.06 0.35
C LEU A 286 22.52 14.59 -1.06
N THR A 287 21.42 13.83 -1.20
CA THR A 287 21.01 13.23 -2.48
C THR A 287 20.06 14.11 -3.29
N GLY A 288 19.98 13.86 -4.61
CA GLY A 288 18.96 14.45 -5.47
C GLY A 288 17.52 14.09 -5.04
N LEU A 289 17.33 12.87 -4.47
CA LEU A 289 16.04 12.41 -3.98
C LEU A 289 15.47 13.29 -2.86
N ALA A 290 16.32 13.83 -1.98
CA ALA A 290 15.89 14.76 -0.94
C ALA A 290 15.35 16.07 -1.53
N LYS A 291 15.97 16.59 -2.60
CA LYS A 291 15.48 17.78 -3.30
C LYS A 291 14.14 17.52 -4.00
N GLU A 292 14.00 16.35 -4.61
CA GLU A 292 12.72 15.92 -5.20
C GLU A 292 11.64 15.78 -4.13
N GLN A 293 11.94 15.14 -3.00
CA GLN A 293 11.00 15.04 -1.87
C GLN A 293 10.51 16.43 -1.43
N ILE A 294 11.40 17.37 -1.21
CA ILE A 294 11.05 18.74 -0.79
C ILE A 294 10.12 19.40 -1.82
N ARG A 295 10.41 19.25 -3.13
CA ARG A 295 9.58 19.82 -4.19
C ARG A 295 8.17 19.23 -4.20
N HIS A 296 8.05 17.90 -4.11
CA HIS A 296 6.75 17.22 -4.11
C HIS A 296 5.95 17.52 -2.83
N LEU A 297 6.61 17.54 -1.66
CA LEU A 297 5.97 17.92 -0.40
C LEU A 297 5.43 19.34 -0.42
N LYS A 298 6.22 20.29 -0.95
CA LYS A 298 5.75 21.68 -1.09
C LYS A 298 4.47 21.76 -1.93
N PHE A 299 4.39 21.01 -3.02
CA PHE A 299 3.18 20.96 -3.86
C PHE A 299 2.00 20.31 -3.13
N ILE A 300 2.20 19.13 -2.54
CA ILE A 300 1.18 18.38 -1.81
C ILE A 300 0.61 19.23 -0.66
N HIS A 301 1.49 19.77 0.20
CA HIS A 301 1.06 20.59 1.33
C HIS A 301 0.38 21.87 0.91
N SER A 302 0.82 22.52 -0.20
CA SER A 302 0.14 23.72 -0.67
C SER A 302 -1.31 23.47 -1.10
N LEU A 303 -1.60 22.28 -1.66
CA LEU A 303 -2.97 21.90 -2.01
C LEU A 303 -3.81 21.68 -0.75
N THR A 304 -3.31 20.90 0.21
CA THR A 304 -4.05 20.61 1.45
C THR A 304 -4.24 21.85 2.31
N GLU A 305 -3.25 22.73 2.39
CA GLU A 305 -3.36 24.03 3.08
C GLU A 305 -4.42 24.94 2.43
N ASN A 306 -4.49 25.00 1.10
CA ASN A 306 -5.52 25.76 0.38
C ASN A 306 -6.91 25.19 0.65
N VAL A 307 -7.08 23.87 0.59
CA VAL A 307 -8.34 23.18 0.91
C VAL A 307 -8.81 23.50 2.33
N ILE A 308 -7.90 23.44 3.30
CA ILE A 308 -8.21 23.79 4.70
C ILE A 308 -8.61 25.26 4.81
N LYS A 309 -7.86 26.15 4.17
CA LYS A 309 -8.13 27.59 4.20
C LYS A 309 -9.51 27.92 3.63
N GLU A 310 -9.80 27.45 2.42
CA GLU A 310 -11.12 27.63 1.78
C GLU A 310 -12.26 27.12 2.67
N LYS A 311 -12.06 25.96 3.30
CA LYS A 311 -13.07 25.37 4.18
C LYS A 311 -13.31 26.17 5.45
N LYS A 312 -12.24 26.68 6.07
CA LYS A 312 -12.33 27.55 7.25
C LYS A 312 -13.02 28.89 6.92
N GLU A 313 -12.67 29.50 5.78
CA GLU A 313 -13.30 30.74 5.32
C GLU A 313 -14.80 30.52 5.08
N ALA A 314 -15.18 29.45 4.38
CA ALA A 314 -16.59 29.10 4.17
C ALA A 314 -17.34 28.84 5.49
N TYR A 315 -16.68 28.20 6.45
CA TYR A 315 -17.24 27.94 7.78
C TYR A 315 -17.48 29.24 8.56
N ARG A 316 -16.50 30.18 8.59
CA ARG A 316 -16.58 31.47 9.26
C ARG A 316 -17.68 32.35 8.63
N THR A 317 -17.71 32.44 7.30
CA THR A 317 -18.77 33.21 6.58
C THR A 317 -20.16 32.66 6.89
N ARG A 318 -20.33 31.34 6.98
CA ARG A 318 -21.61 30.74 7.37
C ARG A 318 -21.99 31.07 8.81
N LYS A 319 -21.02 31.03 9.73
CA LYS A 319 -21.23 31.38 11.14
C LYS A 319 -21.63 32.86 11.31
N ASP A 320 -20.91 33.74 10.63
CA ASP A 320 -21.19 35.18 10.67
C ASP A 320 -22.56 35.50 10.01
N GLY A 321 -22.89 34.86 8.88
CA GLY A 321 -24.20 34.96 8.24
C GLY A 321 -25.36 34.37 9.07
N LEU A 322 -25.11 33.36 9.91
CA LEU A 322 -26.13 32.85 10.86
C LEU A 322 -26.40 33.81 12.02
N ILE A 323 -25.46 34.68 12.37
CA ILE A 323 -25.68 35.75 13.34
C ILE A 323 -26.63 36.81 12.76
N ASP A 324 -26.54 37.10 11.45
CA ASP A 324 -27.45 38.00 10.75
C ASP A 324 -28.81 37.37 10.39
N VAL A 325 -28.88 36.04 10.19
CA VAL A 325 -30.08 35.32 9.69
C VAL A 325 -30.98 34.80 10.83
N ASN A 326 -30.66 35.02 12.10
CA ASN A 326 -31.64 34.75 13.17
C ASN A 326 -32.95 35.59 13.04
N GLN A 327 -33.09 36.39 11.96
CA GLN A 327 -34.28 37.10 11.57
C GLN A 327 -35.08 36.51 10.39
N ASN A 328 -34.59 35.50 9.66
CA ASN A 328 -35.31 34.91 8.52
C ASN A 328 -35.41 33.38 8.61
N SER A 329 -36.64 32.89 8.72
CA SER A 329 -37.04 31.52 9.03
C SER A 329 -36.98 30.49 7.87
N GLU A 330 -36.55 30.87 6.67
CA GLU A 330 -36.63 29.97 5.49
C GLU A 330 -35.43 29.06 5.27
N LEU A 331 -34.31 29.27 5.95
CA LEU A 331 -33.12 28.40 5.81
C LEU A 331 -33.13 27.16 6.73
N LYS A 332 -34.08 27.06 7.65
CA LYS A 332 -34.23 25.88 8.54
C LYS A 332 -34.71 24.63 7.83
N GLU A 333 -35.36 24.75 6.67
CA GLU A 333 -35.83 23.56 5.93
C GLU A 333 -34.74 22.81 5.17
N LEU A 334 -33.67 23.49 4.73
CA LEU A 334 -32.53 22.83 4.08
C LEU A 334 -31.61 22.09 5.07
N GLU A 335 -31.54 22.52 6.31
CA GLU A 335 -30.77 21.84 7.37
C GLU A 335 -31.50 20.62 7.96
N ASN A 336 -32.81 20.59 7.91
CA ASN A 336 -33.64 19.49 8.42
C ASN A 336 -33.75 18.30 7.46
N GLY A 337 -33.26 18.38 6.22
CA GLY A 337 -33.20 17.26 5.26
C GLY A 337 -32.31 16.10 5.70
N PHE A 338 -31.52 16.23 6.76
CA PHE A 338 -30.74 15.18 7.39
C PHE A 338 -31.42 14.56 8.64
N ALA A 339 -32.74 14.73 8.79
CA ALA A 339 -33.46 14.17 9.91
C ALA A 339 -33.53 12.65 9.82
N THR A 340 -32.88 12.01 10.75
CA THR A 340 -33.13 10.72 11.38
C THR A 340 -34.23 9.82 10.77
N GLU A 341 -34.00 9.19 9.63
CA GLU A 341 -34.57 7.89 9.39
C GLU A 341 -33.80 6.90 10.28
N LYS A 342 -34.52 6.20 11.13
CA LYS A 342 -34.01 5.01 11.84
C LYS A 342 -33.66 3.98 10.76
N THR A 343 -32.41 4.01 10.31
CA THR A 343 -31.91 3.01 9.37
C THR A 343 -31.82 1.70 10.13
N GLU A 344 -32.62 0.73 9.73
CA GLU A 344 -32.40 -0.66 10.13
C GLU A 344 -30.96 -1.02 9.76
N VAL A 345 -30.25 -1.56 10.73
CA VAL A 345 -28.88 -2.10 10.54
C VAL A 345 -29.01 -3.15 9.44
N VAL A 346 -28.41 -2.90 8.27
CA VAL A 346 -28.37 -3.88 7.19
C VAL A 346 -27.47 -5.02 7.65
N LYS A 347 -28.08 -5.99 8.35
CA LYS A 347 -27.41 -7.20 8.79
C LYS A 347 -26.93 -7.96 7.56
N GLY A 348 -25.60 -8.11 7.42
CA GLY A 348 -25.02 -8.99 6.42
C GLY A 348 -24.14 -8.34 5.36
N SER A 349 -23.98 -7.02 5.32
CA SER A 349 -23.02 -6.39 4.39
C SER A 349 -21.62 -6.48 4.95
N SER A 350 -20.77 -7.32 4.35
CA SER A 350 -19.39 -7.53 4.83
C SER A 350 -18.45 -6.38 4.51
N PHE A 351 -18.80 -5.50 3.55
CA PHE A 351 -17.96 -4.38 3.08
C PHE A 351 -16.45 -4.71 2.99
N GLY A 352 -16.14 -5.89 2.45
CA GLY A 352 -14.76 -6.35 2.27
C GLY A 352 -14.10 -6.97 3.51
N GLN A 353 -14.91 -7.37 4.50
CA GLN A 353 -14.47 -8.22 5.62
C GLN A 353 -15.22 -9.54 5.65
N SER A 354 -14.58 -10.59 6.19
CA SER A 354 -15.29 -11.84 6.51
C SER A 354 -16.39 -11.57 7.53
N ALA A 355 -17.58 -12.14 7.32
CA ALA A 355 -18.71 -11.96 8.23
C ALA A 355 -18.35 -12.41 9.66
N GLY A 356 -18.65 -11.59 10.66
CA GLY A 356 -18.65 -12.01 12.05
C GLY A 356 -17.84 -11.18 13.06
N LEU A 357 -17.02 -10.23 12.63
CA LEU A 357 -16.37 -9.30 13.56
C LEU A 357 -16.92 -7.88 13.37
N THR A 358 -17.48 -7.33 14.44
CA THR A 358 -17.74 -5.90 14.57
C THR A 358 -16.42 -5.19 14.86
N ASP A 359 -16.12 -4.11 14.14
CA ASP A 359 -15.04 -3.19 14.50
C ASP A 359 -15.63 -1.87 15.03
N ASP A 360 -14.76 -0.92 15.40
CA ASP A 360 -15.19 0.39 15.92
C ASP A 360 -16.08 1.17 14.93
N LEU A 361 -16.11 0.77 13.64
CA LEU A 361 -16.96 1.36 12.61
C LEU A 361 -18.36 0.74 12.57
N ASP A 362 -18.55 -0.43 13.19
CA ASP A 362 -19.81 -1.17 13.20
C ASP A 362 -20.59 -0.94 14.50
N VAL A 363 -19.97 -0.32 15.49
CA VAL A 363 -20.64 0.08 16.74
C VAL A 363 -21.52 1.29 16.41
N ASP A 364 -22.83 1.10 16.47
CA ASP A 364 -23.78 2.22 16.48
C ASP A 364 -23.57 3.02 17.77
N ASP A 365 -22.80 4.10 17.66
CA ASP A 365 -22.66 5.05 18.74
C ASP A 365 -24.02 5.73 18.91
N VAL A 366 -24.71 5.40 20.01
CA VAL A 366 -26.07 5.87 20.36
C VAL A 366 -26.08 7.37 20.71
N GLY A 367 -25.15 8.15 20.15
CA GLY A 367 -25.04 9.59 20.35
C GLY A 367 -25.82 10.38 19.30
N GLN A 368 -26.69 11.28 19.73
CA GLN A 368 -27.47 12.22 18.90
C GLN A 368 -26.61 13.30 18.22
N LYS A 369 -25.27 13.18 18.12
CA LYS A 369 -24.44 14.18 17.43
C LYS A 369 -24.68 14.10 15.93
N LYS A 370 -24.96 15.25 15.30
CA LYS A 370 -25.06 15.42 13.84
C LYS A 370 -23.76 14.90 13.20
N ARG A 371 -23.86 13.87 12.36
CA ARG A 371 -22.71 13.29 11.66
C ARG A 371 -22.33 14.19 10.50
N GLN A 372 -21.06 14.56 10.40
CA GLN A 372 -20.54 15.51 9.41
C GLN A 372 -19.51 14.86 8.49
N ALA A 373 -19.24 15.51 7.34
CA ALA A 373 -18.11 15.14 6.50
C ALA A 373 -16.78 15.39 7.25
N PHE A 374 -15.73 14.67 6.82
CA PHE A 374 -14.46 14.62 7.54
C PHE A 374 -13.86 16.01 7.86
N LEU A 375 -13.67 16.86 6.83
CA LEU A 375 -13.03 18.17 7.07
C LEU A 375 -13.97 19.15 7.80
N ASP A 376 -15.28 19.06 7.60
CA ASP A 376 -16.25 19.86 8.37
C ASP A 376 -16.13 19.62 9.87
N LEU A 377 -16.04 18.33 10.26
CA LEU A 377 -15.85 17.95 11.66
C LEU A 377 -14.51 18.47 12.21
N LEU A 378 -13.41 18.32 11.44
CA LEU A 378 -12.10 18.78 11.90
C LEU A 378 -12.05 20.31 12.08
N VAL A 379 -12.71 21.06 11.21
CA VAL A 379 -12.84 22.54 11.36
C VAL A 379 -13.63 22.88 12.62
N GLU A 380 -14.73 22.19 12.90
CA GLU A 380 -15.50 22.37 14.14
C GLU A 380 -14.66 22.07 15.38
N CYS A 381 -13.96 20.93 15.40
CA CYS A 381 -13.06 20.54 16.50
C CYS A 381 -11.92 21.56 16.72
N THR A 382 -11.48 22.25 15.67
CA THR A 382 -10.41 23.24 15.76
C THR A 382 -10.92 24.63 16.13
N GLU A 383 -11.98 25.11 15.47
CA GLU A 383 -12.47 26.50 15.59
C GLU A 383 -13.42 26.72 16.79
N ILE A 384 -14.08 25.66 17.28
CA ILE A 384 -15.04 25.77 18.38
C ILE A 384 -14.56 25.00 19.63
N GLU A 385 -14.27 23.72 19.46
CA GLU A 385 -13.99 22.84 20.60
C GLU A 385 -12.55 22.98 21.11
N ASN A 386 -11.64 23.56 20.29
CA ASN A 386 -10.19 23.64 20.57
C ASN A 386 -9.55 22.29 20.97
N VAL A 387 -10.09 21.20 20.42
CA VAL A 387 -9.60 19.82 20.69
C VAL A 387 -8.43 19.48 19.77
N LEU A 388 -8.38 20.07 18.57
CA LEU A 388 -7.30 19.89 17.59
C LEU A 388 -6.63 21.24 17.31
N SER A 389 -5.32 21.25 17.18
CA SER A 389 -4.56 22.37 16.63
C SER A 389 -4.65 22.39 15.09
N ASP A 390 -4.38 23.55 14.48
CA ASP A 390 -4.29 23.71 13.02
C ASP A 390 -3.26 22.75 12.40
N LYS A 391 -2.15 22.53 13.11
CA LYS A 391 -1.13 21.57 12.71
C LYS A 391 -1.70 20.15 12.67
N GLU A 392 -2.37 19.72 13.73
CA GLU A 392 -2.97 18.38 13.81
C GLU A 392 -4.06 18.19 12.78
N MET A 393 -4.91 19.20 12.54
CA MET A 393 -5.90 19.15 11.47
C MET A 393 -5.22 18.91 10.11
N ARG A 394 -4.16 19.68 9.77
CA ARG A 394 -3.42 19.49 8.52
C ARG A 394 -2.82 18.08 8.42
N GLU A 395 -2.22 17.57 9.50
CA GLU A 395 -1.66 16.21 9.56
C GLU A 395 -2.73 15.14 9.25
N GLN A 396 -3.96 15.32 9.72
CA GLN A 396 -5.07 14.42 9.39
C GLN A 396 -5.52 14.58 7.93
N VAL A 397 -5.60 15.80 7.41
CA VAL A 397 -5.96 16.05 6.01
C VAL A 397 -4.93 15.43 5.06
N ASP A 398 -3.63 15.66 5.30
CA ASP A 398 -2.55 15.05 4.51
C ASP A 398 -2.64 13.51 4.55
N THR A 399 -2.91 12.93 5.72
CA THR A 399 -3.06 11.48 5.89
C THR A 399 -4.24 10.93 5.09
N ILE A 400 -5.43 11.51 5.24
CA ILE A 400 -6.65 11.02 4.55
C ILE A 400 -6.56 11.27 3.03
N MET A 401 -5.96 12.38 2.60
CA MET A 401 -5.74 12.66 1.18
C MET A 401 -4.81 11.62 0.54
N PHE A 402 -3.75 11.20 1.22
CA PHE A 402 -2.88 10.11 0.74
C PHE A 402 -3.60 8.76 0.74
N GLU A 403 -4.09 8.32 1.91
CA GLU A 403 -4.64 6.98 2.09
C GLU A 403 -5.92 6.75 1.28
N GLY A 404 -6.73 7.80 1.11
CA GLY A 404 -8.05 7.69 0.49
C GLY A 404 -8.03 7.62 -1.03
N HIS A 405 -6.94 8.02 -1.73
CA HIS A 405 -6.92 7.98 -3.18
C HIS A 405 -6.02 6.87 -3.75
N ASP A 406 -4.73 6.77 -3.37
CA ASP A 406 -3.75 5.91 -4.05
C ASP A 406 -4.09 4.41 -3.89
N THR A 407 -4.60 4.01 -2.71
CA THR A 407 -5.04 2.63 -2.45
C THR A 407 -6.24 2.21 -3.32
N THR A 408 -7.25 3.09 -3.43
CA THR A 408 -8.44 2.81 -4.25
C THR A 408 -8.14 2.93 -5.74
N ALA A 409 -7.24 3.83 -6.14
CA ALA A 409 -6.75 3.89 -7.51
C ALA A 409 -6.03 2.59 -7.93
N ALA A 410 -5.14 2.08 -7.08
CA ALA A 410 -4.47 0.81 -7.34
C ALA A 410 -5.47 -0.37 -7.39
N ALA A 411 -6.41 -0.45 -6.42
CA ALA A 411 -7.42 -1.50 -6.38
C ALA A 411 -8.30 -1.50 -7.63
N SER A 412 -8.81 -0.34 -8.06
CA SER A 412 -9.63 -0.22 -9.28
C SER A 412 -8.84 -0.54 -10.54
N SER A 413 -7.56 -0.14 -10.61
CA SER A 413 -6.69 -0.43 -11.75
C SER A 413 -6.40 -1.93 -11.87
N PHE A 414 -6.07 -2.61 -10.77
CA PHE A 414 -5.93 -4.07 -10.78
C PHE A 414 -7.22 -4.78 -11.17
N PHE A 415 -8.35 -4.35 -10.61
CA PHE A 415 -9.64 -4.93 -10.95
C PHE A 415 -9.93 -4.83 -12.46
N LEU A 416 -9.73 -3.67 -13.07
CA LEU A 416 -9.96 -3.49 -14.52
C LEU A 416 -8.99 -4.32 -15.36
N CYS A 417 -7.71 -4.43 -14.96
CA CYS A 417 -6.76 -5.33 -15.62
C CYS A 417 -7.20 -6.80 -15.52
N VAL A 418 -7.70 -7.25 -14.35
CA VAL A 418 -8.24 -8.60 -14.18
C VAL A 418 -9.46 -8.82 -15.06
N MET A 419 -10.40 -7.89 -15.09
CA MET A 419 -11.57 -7.98 -15.97
C MET A 419 -11.16 -8.08 -17.45
N GLY A 420 -10.14 -7.33 -17.84
CA GLY A 420 -9.59 -7.41 -19.20
C GLY A 420 -8.90 -8.74 -19.52
N ALA A 421 -8.24 -9.35 -18.55
CA ALA A 421 -7.57 -10.64 -18.68
C ALA A 421 -8.52 -11.86 -18.55
N ARG A 422 -9.71 -11.65 -17.95
CA ARG A 422 -10.71 -12.68 -17.62
C ARG A 422 -12.09 -12.30 -18.17
N PRO A 423 -12.29 -12.42 -19.50
CA PRO A 423 -13.57 -12.09 -20.13
C PRO A 423 -14.76 -12.89 -19.54
N ASP A 424 -14.52 -14.13 -19.15
CA ASP A 424 -15.51 -15.01 -18.49
C ASP A 424 -16.04 -14.44 -17.17
N VAL A 425 -15.14 -13.85 -16.38
CA VAL A 425 -15.50 -13.18 -15.11
C VAL A 425 -16.17 -11.85 -15.38
N GLN A 426 -15.62 -11.07 -16.34
CA GLN A 426 -16.17 -9.78 -16.73
C GLN A 426 -17.63 -9.88 -17.18
N GLU A 427 -17.96 -10.88 -18.03
CA GLU A 427 -19.34 -11.05 -18.51
C GLU A 427 -20.30 -11.38 -17.37
N LYS A 428 -19.91 -12.23 -16.41
CA LYS A 428 -20.75 -12.50 -15.22
C LYS A 428 -21.00 -11.26 -14.35
N VAL A 429 -19.98 -10.38 -14.22
CA VAL A 429 -20.18 -9.10 -13.53
C VAL A 429 -21.17 -8.23 -14.30
N VAL A 430 -21.07 -8.19 -15.61
CA VAL A 430 -21.98 -7.39 -16.46
C VAL A 430 -23.39 -7.95 -16.44
N GLU A 431 -23.59 -9.27 -16.46
CA GLU A 431 -24.88 -9.92 -16.30
C GLU A 431 -25.55 -9.53 -14.98
N GLU A 432 -24.79 -9.48 -13.88
CA GLU A 432 -25.30 -8.96 -12.59
C GLU A 432 -25.72 -7.49 -12.71
N LEU A 433 -24.88 -6.65 -13.32
CA LEU A 433 -25.19 -5.23 -13.51
C LEU A 433 -26.39 -5.02 -14.46
N GLU A 434 -26.53 -5.81 -15.53
CA GLU A 434 -27.71 -5.80 -16.40
C GLU A 434 -28.99 -6.20 -15.63
N THR A 435 -28.89 -7.14 -14.70
CA THR A 435 -30.02 -7.54 -13.83
C THR A 435 -30.45 -6.40 -12.91
N ILE A 436 -29.50 -5.62 -12.35
CA ILE A 436 -29.77 -4.52 -11.43
C ILE A 436 -30.29 -3.27 -12.16
N PHE A 437 -29.70 -2.94 -13.31
CA PHE A 437 -29.95 -1.67 -14.00
C PHE A 437 -30.86 -1.79 -15.22
N GLY A 438 -30.99 -2.98 -15.79
CA GLY A 438 -31.63 -3.18 -17.10
C GLY A 438 -30.93 -2.33 -18.17
N ASP A 439 -31.71 -1.73 -19.06
CA ASP A 439 -31.23 -0.82 -20.11
C ASP A 439 -31.10 0.65 -19.61
N SER A 440 -31.32 0.90 -18.32
CA SER A 440 -31.30 2.25 -17.75
C SER A 440 -29.89 2.76 -17.52
N ASP A 441 -29.60 3.99 -17.95
CA ASP A 441 -28.37 4.71 -17.60
C ASP A 441 -28.49 5.50 -16.29
N ARG A 442 -29.41 5.13 -15.41
CA ARG A 442 -29.56 5.80 -14.11
C ARG A 442 -28.30 5.73 -13.26
N PRO A 443 -28.05 6.72 -12.37
CA PRO A 443 -26.99 6.63 -11.39
C PRO A 443 -27.10 5.42 -10.47
N VAL A 444 -25.97 4.97 -9.93
CA VAL A 444 -25.92 3.90 -8.93
C VAL A 444 -26.45 4.43 -7.60
N THR A 445 -27.41 3.75 -7.02
CA THR A 445 -27.92 4.04 -5.66
C THR A 445 -27.13 3.25 -4.61
N PHE A 446 -27.31 3.60 -3.34
CA PHE A 446 -26.71 2.83 -2.26
C PHE A 446 -27.25 1.40 -2.23
N GLU A 447 -28.56 1.24 -2.44
CA GLU A 447 -29.24 -0.05 -2.47
C GLU A 447 -28.70 -0.94 -3.59
N ASP A 448 -28.46 -0.40 -4.79
CA ASP A 448 -27.82 -1.13 -5.89
C ASP A 448 -26.49 -1.73 -5.47
N THR A 449 -25.69 -1.00 -4.65
CA THR A 449 -24.39 -1.50 -4.19
C THR A 449 -24.51 -2.73 -3.28
N LEU A 450 -25.65 -2.92 -2.63
CA LEU A 450 -25.91 -4.10 -1.80
C LEU A 450 -26.24 -5.33 -2.66
N GLU A 451 -26.83 -5.13 -3.85
CA GLU A 451 -27.16 -6.20 -4.80
C GLU A 451 -25.98 -6.64 -5.68
N MET A 452 -24.92 -5.84 -5.79
CA MET A 452 -23.68 -6.16 -6.52
C MET A 452 -22.87 -7.22 -5.75
N LYS A 453 -23.38 -8.43 -5.62
CA LYS A 453 -22.81 -9.52 -4.80
C LYS A 453 -21.64 -10.23 -5.50
N TYR A 454 -21.80 -10.55 -6.79
CA TYR A 454 -20.74 -11.19 -7.56
C TYR A 454 -19.59 -10.21 -7.82
N MET A 455 -19.92 -8.97 -8.17
CA MET A 455 -18.92 -7.91 -8.33
C MET A 455 -18.16 -7.65 -7.02
N GLU A 456 -18.83 -7.67 -5.86
CA GLU A 456 -18.13 -7.55 -4.56
C GLU A 456 -17.15 -8.70 -4.34
N ARG A 457 -17.54 -9.94 -4.66
CA ARG A 457 -16.63 -11.09 -4.60
C ARG A 457 -15.43 -10.92 -5.52
N CYS A 458 -15.62 -10.39 -6.73
CA CYS A 458 -14.53 -10.07 -7.66
C CYS A 458 -13.61 -8.97 -7.11
N ILE A 459 -14.16 -7.95 -6.44
CA ILE A 459 -13.36 -6.90 -5.77
C ILE A 459 -12.54 -7.52 -4.63
N MET A 460 -13.16 -8.34 -3.79
CA MET A 460 -12.45 -9.00 -2.68
C MET A 460 -11.35 -9.93 -3.19
N GLU A 461 -11.59 -10.68 -4.26
CA GLU A 461 -10.58 -11.56 -4.86
C GLU A 461 -9.44 -10.76 -5.49
N THR A 462 -9.74 -9.59 -6.09
CA THR A 462 -8.71 -8.65 -6.53
C THR A 462 -7.86 -8.17 -5.35
N LEU A 463 -8.48 -7.79 -4.24
CA LEU A 463 -7.78 -7.37 -3.02
C LEU A 463 -7.00 -8.52 -2.37
N ARG A 464 -7.41 -9.78 -2.56
CA ARG A 464 -6.66 -10.94 -2.11
C ARG A 464 -5.37 -11.09 -2.90
N LEU A 465 -5.47 -11.13 -4.22
CA LEU A 465 -4.30 -11.32 -5.10
C LEU A 465 -3.42 -10.08 -5.19
N TYR A 466 -4.02 -8.91 -5.21
CA TYR A 466 -3.32 -7.63 -5.42
C TYR A 466 -3.68 -6.63 -4.33
N PRO A 467 -3.37 -6.92 -3.04
CA PRO A 467 -3.65 -5.99 -1.96
C PRO A 467 -2.84 -4.71 -2.17
N PRO A 468 -3.50 -3.53 -2.25
CA PRO A 468 -2.79 -2.26 -2.45
C PRO A 468 -1.70 -2.02 -1.40
N VAL A 469 -1.93 -2.44 -0.16
CA VAL A 469 -0.94 -2.42 0.92
C VAL A 469 -0.42 -3.84 1.13
N PRO A 470 0.71 -4.22 0.46
CA PRO A 470 1.19 -5.60 0.47
C PRO A 470 1.79 -6.03 1.80
N MET A 471 2.19 -5.06 2.63
CA MET A 471 2.72 -5.32 3.97
C MET A 471 2.46 -4.15 4.92
N ILE A 472 2.30 -4.46 6.20
CA ILE A 472 2.23 -3.49 7.30
C ILE A 472 3.19 -3.92 8.41
N ALA A 473 3.56 -3.00 9.31
CA ALA A 473 4.47 -3.32 10.39
C ALA A 473 4.00 -2.74 11.74
N ARG A 474 4.29 -3.49 12.80
CA ARG A 474 4.00 -3.12 14.20
C ARG A 474 5.27 -3.17 15.03
N GLN A 475 5.40 -2.27 15.98
CA GLN A 475 6.40 -2.36 17.03
C GLN A 475 5.83 -3.09 18.24
N ILE A 476 6.52 -4.15 18.66
CA ILE A 476 6.17 -4.91 19.87
C ILE A 476 6.87 -4.25 21.07
N ARG A 477 6.09 -3.67 21.99
CA ARG A 477 6.65 -2.95 23.15
C ARG A 477 7.00 -3.86 24.32
N GLN A 478 6.37 -5.03 24.41
CA GLN A 478 6.60 -6.01 25.47
C GLN A 478 6.72 -7.41 24.89
N GLU A 479 7.42 -8.31 25.59
CA GLU A 479 7.53 -9.70 25.17
C GLU A 479 6.14 -10.31 24.99
N THR A 480 5.88 -10.90 23.81
CA THR A 480 4.57 -11.42 23.45
C THR A 480 4.69 -12.87 23.03
N LYS A 481 3.98 -13.75 23.73
CA LYS A 481 3.97 -15.17 23.43
C LYS A 481 3.07 -15.46 22.23
N LEU A 482 3.60 -16.19 21.26
CA LEU A 482 2.87 -16.76 20.14
C LEU A 482 2.70 -18.26 20.37
N GLU A 483 1.56 -18.65 20.90
CA GLU A 483 1.31 -20.06 21.30
C GLU A 483 1.32 -20.99 20.09
N SER A 484 0.78 -20.56 18.95
CA SER A 484 0.75 -21.32 17.69
C SER A 484 2.14 -21.68 17.17
N MET A 485 3.18 -20.90 17.51
CA MET A 485 4.56 -21.11 17.07
C MET A 485 5.47 -21.58 18.21
N ASN A 486 4.95 -21.72 19.44
CA ASN A 486 5.73 -21.92 20.65
C ASN A 486 6.96 -20.98 20.76
N ALA A 487 6.75 -19.73 20.38
CA ALA A 487 7.79 -18.70 20.34
C ALA A 487 7.37 -17.47 21.13
N VAL A 488 8.35 -16.65 21.52
CA VAL A 488 8.14 -15.37 22.19
C VAL A 488 8.76 -14.28 21.32
N LEU A 489 7.93 -13.33 20.91
CA LEU A 489 8.40 -12.12 20.23
C LEU A 489 9.13 -11.24 21.26
N PRO A 490 10.37 -10.82 20.96
CA PRO A 490 11.12 -9.96 21.87
C PRO A 490 10.49 -8.57 21.98
N ALA A 491 10.58 -7.95 23.17
CA ALA A 491 10.25 -6.55 23.32
C ALA A 491 11.13 -5.66 22.40
N ASN A 492 10.56 -4.56 21.93
CA ASN A 492 11.17 -3.60 21.01
C ASN A 492 11.57 -4.18 19.64
N SER A 493 10.98 -5.32 19.27
CA SER A 493 11.10 -5.87 17.91
C SER A 493 10.03 -5.30 16.96
N THR A 494 10.35 -5.28 15.68
CA THR A 494 9.40 -4.98 14.61
C THR A 494 8.84 -6.28 14.04
N VAL A 495 7.51 -6.37 13.97
CA VAL A 495 6.82 -7.45 13.28
C VAL A 495 6.26 -6.92 11.96
N ILE A 496 6.66 -7.53 10.86
CA ILE A 496 6.15 -7.26 9.53
C ILE A 496 5.06 -8.27 9.20
N ILE A 497 3.90 -7.79 8.80
CA ILE A 497 2.76 -8.58 8.37
C ILE A 497 2.67 -8.48 6.85
N GLY A 498 3.04 -9.56 6.17
CA GLY A 498 3.02 -9.66 4.71
C GLY A 498 1.63 -10.04 4.20
N THR A 499 0.74 -9.06 4.06
CA THR A 499 -0.63 -9.26 3.57
C THR A 499 -0.67 -9.98 2.23
N PHE A 500 0.22 -9.60 1.31
CA PHE A 500 0.37 -10.25 -0.01
C PHE A 500 0.62 -11.75 0.10
N LYS A 501 1.49 -12.16 1.02
CA LYS A 501 1.85 -13.58 1.21
C LYS A 501 0.77 -14.32 2.00
N LEU A 502 0.21 -13.69 3.03
CA LEU A 502 -0.88 -14.25 3.82
C LEU A 502 -2.07 -14.64 2.93
N HIS A 503 -2.46 -13.75 2.03
CA HIS A 503 -3.58 -13.96 1.12
C HIS A 503 -3.30 -15.03 0.04
N ARG A 504 -2.08 -15.54 -0.04
CA ARG A 504 -1.64 -16.65 -0.90
C ARG A 504 -1.25 -17.91 -0.14
N ASN A 505 -1.73 -18.06 1.09
CA ASN A 505 -1.50 -19.27 1.86
C ASN A 505 -2.31 -20.44 1.26
N SER A 506 -1.62 -21.49 0.79
CA SER A 506 -2.22 -22.66 0.14
C SER A 506 -3.07 -23.51 1.09
N THR A 507 -2.86 -23.41 2.40
CA THR A 507 -3.71 -24.10 3.39
C THR A 507 -5.09 -23.44 3.54
N ILE A 508 -5.18 -22.16 3.17
CA ILE A 508 -6.40 -21.37 3.25
C ILE A 508 -7.08 -21.25 1.87
N TYR A 509 -6.26 -21.09 0.83
CA TYR A 509 -6.71 -20.93 -0.56
C TYR A 509 -6.11 -22.05 -1.40
N PRO A 510 -6.88 -23.07 -1.85
CA PRO A 510 -6.35 -24.26 -2.53
C PRO A 510 -5.50 -23.94 -3.77
N ASN A 511 -5.93 -22.96 -4.59
CA ASN A 511 -5.18 -22.46 -5.75
C ASN A 511 -4.84 -20.98 -5.51
N PRO A 512 -3.83 -20.68 -4.67
CA PRO A 512 -3.64 -19.36 -4.10
C PRO A 512 -3.30 -18.27 -5.13
N ASP A 513 -2.75 -18.62 -6.29
CA ASP A 513 -2.36 -17.69 -7.34
C ASP A 513 -3.40 -17.56 -8.46
N GLU A 514 -4.49 -18.33 -8.40
CA GLU A 514 -5.58 -18.25 -9.37
C GLU A 514 -6.67 -17.30 -8.89
N PHE A 515 -7.19 -16.49 -9.83
CA PHE A 515 -8.33 -15.61 -9.56
C PHE A 515 -9.62 -16.41 -9.53
N ASN A 516 -10.22 -16.55 -8.35
CA ASN A 516 -11.47 -17.27 -8.14
C ASN A 516 -12.39 -16.51 -7.18
N PRO A 517 -13.42 -15.80 -7.67
CA PRO A 517 -14.37 -15.08 -6.83
C PRO A 517 -15.15 -15.96 -5.84
N ASP A 518 -15.22 -17.27 -6.09
CA ASP A 518 -15.92 -18.22 -5.22
C ASP A 518 -15.18 -18.46 -3.90
N ASN A 519 -13.92 -18.02 -3.79
CA ASN A 519 -13.25 -17.90 -2.49
C ASN A 519 -14.01 -17.00 -1.50
N PHE A 520 -14.93 -16.16 -1.98
CA PHE A 520 -15.71 -15.23 -1.18
C PHE A 520 -17.22 -15.56 -1.17
N LEU A 521 -17.59 -16.78 -1.49
CA LEU A 521 -18.93 -17.28 -1.19
C LEU A 521 -19.17 -17.28 0.33
N PRO A 522 -20.40 -16.97 0.79
CA PRO A 522 -20.73 -16.95 2.22
C PRO A 522 -20.36 -18.26 2.93
N GLU A 523 -20.59 -19.39 2.29
CA GLU A 523 -20.30 -20.72 2.81
C GLU A 523 -18.79 -20.93 3.02
N VAL A 524 -17.97 -20.44 2.10
CA VAL A 524 -16.50 -20.54 2.17
C VAL A 524 -15.93 -19.56 3.19
N THR A 525 -16.46 -18.33 3.21
CA THR A 525 -15.98 -17.30 4.15
C THR A 525 -16.33 -17.60 5.59
N SER A 526 -17.47 -18.25 5.85
CA SER A 526 -17.92 -18.61 7.20
C SER A 526 -17.01 -19.64 7.89
N THR A 527 -16.32 -20.48 7.13
CA THR A 527 -15.39 -21.49 7.65
C THR A 527 -13.95 -20.98 7.77
N ARG A 528 -13.65 -19.83 7.17
CA ARG A 528 -12.31 -19.26 7.15
C ARG A 528 -12.06 -18.40 8.39
N HIS A 529 -10.88 -18.55 8.96
CA HIS A 529 -10.46 -17.67 10.06
C HIS A 529 -10.45 -16.21 9.60
N TYR A 530 -11.00 -15.29 10.42
CA TYR A 530 -11.14 -13.88 10.07
C TYR A 530 -9.83 -13.21 9.63
N TYR A 531 -8.72 -13.50 10.34
CA TYR A 531 -7.41 -12.91 10.03
C TYR A 531 -6.71 -13.54 8.82
N ALA A 532 -7.33 -14.49 8.16
CA ALA A 532 -6.84 -15.04 6.88
C ALA A 532 -7.01 -14.11 5.69
N PHE A 533 -7.90 -13.09 5.81
CA PHE A 533 -8.16 -12.09 4.78
C PHE A 533 -8.26 -10.70 5.42
N VAL A 534 -7.19 -9.92 5.32
CA VAL A 534 -7.04 -8.62 6.00
C VAL A 534 -6.57 -7.50 5.05
N PRO A 535 -7.24 -7.27 3.91
CA PRO A 535 -6.82 -6.24 2.95
C PRO A 535 -6.92 -4.83 3.50
N PHE A 536 -7.74 -4.63 4.53
CA PHE A 536 -7.93 -3.38 5.27
C PHE A 536 -7.30 -3.42 6.66
N SER A 537 -6.34 -4.34 6.90
CA SER A 537 -5.87 -4.67 8.24
C SER A 537 -7.01 -5.19 9.13
N ALA A 538 -6.80 -5.31 10.42
CA ALA A 538 -7.83 -5.75 11.36
C ALA A 538 -7.56 -5.19 12.76
N GLY A 539 -8.55 -5.33 13.66
CA GLY A 539 -8.49 -4.85 15.04
C GLY A 539 -8.51 -3.32 15.15
N PRO A 540 -8.05 -2.76 16.27
CA PRO A 540 -8.17 -1.32 16.55
C PRO A 540 -7.57 -0.42 15.46
N ARG A 541 -6.52 -0.88 14.80
CA ARG A 541 -5.81 -0.17 13.72
C ARG A 541 -6.31 -0.56 12.32
N SER A 542 -7.49 -1.16 12.19
CA SER A 542 -8.14 -1.41 10.90
C SER A 542 -8.33 -0.11 10.12
N CYS A 543 -8.47 -0.21 8.79
CA CYS A 543 -8.70 0.93 7.93
C CYS A 543 -10.00 1.66 8.29
N VAL A 544 -9.90 2.95 8.60
CA VAL A 544 -11.05 3.80 8.92
C VAL A 544 -11.96 4.02 7.71
N GLY A 545 -11.39 4.04 6.50
CA GLY A 545 -12.09 4.29 5.25
C GLY A 545 -12.61 3.04 4.53
N ARG A 546 -12.64 1.85 5.15
CA ARG A 546 -13.04 0.60 4.49
C ARG A 546 -14.39 0.69 3.77
N LYS A 547 -15.43 1.14 4.46
CA LYS A 547 -16.78 1.27 3.90
C LYS A 547 -16.81 2.30 2.76
N TYR A 548 -16.12 3.42 2.94
CA TYR A 548 -15.95 4.45 1.90
C TYR A 548 -15.26 3.88 0.65
N ALA A 549 -14.15 3.17 0.82
CA ALA A 549 -13.40 2.58 -0.28
C ALA A 549 -14.25 1.56 -1.07
N MET A 550 -14.97 0.67 -0.39
CA MET A 550 -15.80 -0.34 -1.03
C MET A 550 -16.98 0.28 -1.80
N LEU A 551 -17.66 1.28 -1.23
CA LEU A 551 -18.73 2.00 -1.94
C LEU A 551 -18.19 2.72 -3.18
N LYS A 552 -17.08 3.43 -3.04
CA LYS A 552 -16.42 4.14 -4.14
C LYS A 552 -16.00 3.16 -5.25
N LEU A 553 -15.39 2.02 -4.90
CA LEU A 553 -15.00 1.00 -5.88
C LEU A 553 -16.22 0.44 -6.62
N LYS A 554 -17.30 0.10 -5.92
CA LYS A 554 -18.52 -0.43 -6.55
C LYS A 554 -19.12 0.56 -7.54
N VAL A 555 -19.27 1.84 -7.17
CA VAL A 555 -19.83 2.87 -8.05
C VAL A 555 -18.93 3.11 -9.27
N LEU A 556 -17.62 3.26 -9.06
CA LEU A 556 -16.65 3.52 -10.13
C LEU A 556 -16.61 2.36 -11.14
N LEU A 557 -16.41 1.14 -10.64
CA LEU A 557 -16.22 -0.03 -11.48
C LEU A 557 -17.51 -0.43 -12.19
N ALA A 558 -18.68 -0.31 -11.53
CA ALA A 558 -19.97 -0.52 -12.19
C ALA A 558 -20.21 0.49 -13.33
N THR A 559 -19.86 1.77 -13.11
CA THR A 559 -20.00 2.81 -14.16
C THR A 559 -19.10 2.52 -15.35
N VAL A 560 -17.86 2.09 -15.13
CA VAL A 560 -16.93 1.72 -16.20
C VAL A 560 -17.42 0.49 -16.97
N LEU A 561 -17.79 -0.61 -16.28
CA LEU A 561 -18.17 -1.87 -16.93
C LEU A 561 -19.54 -1.82 -17.63
N ARG A 562 -20.45 -0.96 -17.19
CA ARG A 562 -21.69 -0.67 -17.91
C ARG A 562 -21.45 0.07 -19.23
N THR A 563 -20.38 0.85 -19.30
CA THR A 563 -20.05 1.66 -20.48
C THR A 563 -19.11 0.95 -21.44
N PHE A 564 -18.13 0.21 -20.91
CA PHE A 564 -17.06 -0.38 -21.71
C PHE A 564 -16.92 -1.88 -21.46
N LYS A 565 -16.55 -2.59 -22.51
CA LYS A 565 -15.88 -3.88 -22.42
C LYS A 565 -14.39 -3.61 -22.31
N VAL A 566 -13.77 -4.20 -21.29
CA VAL A 566 -12.35 -4.01 -20.98
C VAL A 566 -11.56 -5.17 -21.56
N HIS A 567 -10.42 -4.88 -22.16
CA HIS A 567 -9.51 -5.88 -22.71
C HIS A 567 -8.09 -5.65 -22.16
N SER A 568 -7.37 -6.75 -21.90
CA SER A 568 -5.95 -6.74 -21.55
C SER A 568 -5.21 -7.69 -22.48
N ARG A 569 -4.11 -7.24 -23.07
CA ARG A 569 -3.26 -8.08 -23.94
C ARG A 569 -2.41 -9.06 -23.14
N THR A 570 -2.06 -8.70 -21.91
CA THR A 570 -1.21 -9.51 -21.05
C THR A 570 -2.04 -10.35 -20.07
N LYS A 571 -1.64 -11.60 -19.89
CA LYS A 571 -2.25 -12.50 -18.89
C LYS A 571 -1.70 -12.19 -17.51
N GLU A 572 -2.48 -12.47 -16.45
CA GLU A 572 -2.13 -12.19 -15.05
C GLU A 572 -0.73 -12.72 -14.66
N ARG A 573 -0.36 -13.93 -15.13
CA ARG A 573 0.95 -14.55 -14.87
C ARG A 573 2.15 -13.83 -15.50
N GLU A 574 1.89 -12.91 -16.43
CA GLU A 574 2.92 -12.13 -17.11
C GLU A 574 3.16 -10.78 -16.43
N TRP A 575 2.29 -10.40 -15.47
CA TRP A 575 2.40 -9.12 -14.80
C TRP A 575 3.59 -9.08 -13.87
N ARG A 576 4.39 -8.03 -14.01
CA ARG A 576 5.49 -7.73 -13.11
C ARG A 576 5.00 -6.79 -12.03
N LEU A 577 4.86 -7.33 -10.82
CA LEU A 577 4.42 -6.52 -9.67
C LEU A 577 5.59 -5.74 -9.09
N GLN A 578 5.31 -4.53 -8.63
CA GLN A 578 6.25 -3.67 -7.93
C GLN A 578 5.65 -3.30 -6.58
N GLY A 579 6.32 -3.76 -5.51
CA GLY A 579 5.91 -3.48 -4.14
C GLY A 579 6.58 -2.21 -3.62
N ASP A 580 6.13 -1.05 -4.10
CA ASP A 580 6.45 0.23 -3.47
C ASP A 580 5.70 0.35 -2.13
N ILE A 581 5.39 1.54 -1.65
CA ILE A 581 4.47 1.67 -0.49
C ILE A 581 3.09 1.10 -0.86
N ILE A 582 2.63 1.39 -2.07
CA ILE A 582 1.42 0.82 -2.67
C ILE A 582 1.85 -0.16 -3.78
N LEU A 583 1.20 -1.32 -3.84
CA LEU A 583 1.44 -2.33 -4.87
C LEU A 583 1.01 -1.79 -6.24
N LYS A 584 1.89 -1.93 -7.23
CA LYS A 584 1.67 -1.48 -8.61
C LYS A 584 2.16 -2.53 -9.61
N ARG A 585 1.81 -2.33 -10.87
CA ARG A 585 2.44 -3.06 -11.98
C ARG A 585 3.61 -2.23 -12.51
N LYS A 586 4.78 -2.87 -12.67
CA LYS A 586 5.98 -2.21 -13.19
C LYS A 586 5.79 -1.74 -14.64
N ASP A 587 4.97 -2.47 -15.41
CA ASP A 587 4.71 -2.21 -16.82
C ASP A 587 3.51 -1.29 -17.06
N GLY A 588 2.94 -0.70 -16.01
CA GLY A 588 1.70 0.07 -16.05
C GLY A 588 0.45 -0.82 -16.03
N PHE A 589 -0.71 -0.21 -15.81
CA PHE A 589 -2.02 -0.87 -15.80
C PHE A 589 -2.67 -0.77 -17.18
N ASN A 590 -2.03 -1.38 -18.18
CA ASN A 590 -2.41 -1.25 -19.57
C ASN A 590 -3.65 -2.08 -19.90
N ILE A 591 -4.66 -1.40 -20.43
CA ILE A 591 -5.93 -1.95 -20.92
C ILE A 591 -6.33 -1.24 -22.21
N SER A 592 -7.26 -1.83 -22.96
CA SER A 592 -8.01 -1.14 -24.03
C SER A 592 -9.51 -1.26 -23.79
N LEU A 593 -10.27 -0.33 -24.33
CA LEU A 593 -11.71 -0.19 -24.09
C LEU A 593 -12.50 -0.29 -25.40
N GLU A 594 -13.55 -1.09 -25.38
CA GLU A 594 -14.56 -1.19 -26.42
C GLU A 594 -15.90 -0.70 -25.86
N PRO A 595 -16.56 0.30 -26.47
CA PRO A 595 -17.86 0.76 -26.01
C PRO A 595 -18.89 -0.37 -26.05
N ARG A 596 -19.64 -0.59 -24.96
CA ARG A 596 -20.77 -1.52 -24.98
C ARG A 596 -21.93 -0.91 -25.75
N LYS A 597 -22.52 -1.70 -26.64
CA LYS A 597 -23.77 -1.31 -27.33
C LYS A 597 -24.90 -1.41 -26.30
N MET A 598 -25.62 -0.32 -26.06
CA MET A 598 -26.91 -0.42 -25.38
C MET A 598 -27.81 -1.35 -26.23
N LYS A 599 -28.35 -2.38 -25.60
CA LYS A 599 -29.34 -3.27 -26.24
C LYS A 599 -30.56 -2.40 -26.50
N THR A 600 -30.72 -1.86 -27.72
CA THR A 600 -31.99 -1.28 -28.15
C THR A 600 -33.00 -2.40 -28.09
N LYS A 601 -34.00 -2.32 -27.22
CA LYS A 601 -35.17 -3.18 -27.29
C LYS A 601 -35.74 -3.03 -28.69
N THR A 602 -35.64 -4.07 -29.51
CA THR A 602 -36.49 -4.24 -30.66
C THR A 602 -37.88 -4.44 -30.05
N THR A 603 -38.70 -3.38 -30.10
CA THR A 603 -40.11 -3.40 -29.78
C THR A 603 -40.83 -4.39 -30.69
#